data_6d3b538e46fe83c39bd2574d4c2dfb34
#
_entry.id   6d3b538e46fe83c39bd2574d4c2dfb34
#
_cell.length_a   1.000
_cell.length_b   1.000
_cell.length_c   1.000
_cell.angle_alpha   90.00
_cell.angle_beta   90.00
_cell.angle_gamma   90.00
#
_symmetry.space_group_name_H-M   'P 1'
#
loop_
_entity.id
_entity.type
_entity.pdbx_description
1 polymer ?
#
loop_
_entity_poly.entity_id
_entity_poly.type
_entity_poly.pdbx_seq_one_letter_code
_entity_poly.pdbx_strand_id
1 'polypeptide(L)'
;MLKQVSNPKHGNVGIYIALLAVAIACMYTLHRCSASRPVQQPVTASTHHSGGDTLDIAIAYSPTFYYKRGDSLGGFHYQLLRTIALRSKRPMKFHPIVTLASALQALDKGYYDLVAAEYPVTSENKARFLFTDPVMLDKQVLVQRVLPSGQVAIKSQLDLAGDTVWVVSGSPMADRVAGLSREIGDTIVVASDKQYGPEQLFLKVVSGEVKYAVVNESIARDIARNYRGKVDVGTAISFTQFQCWVLRAGNRNLQAFFNSWLRRLKASGDYDRLRASSSPAA
;
A
#
# COMPACT_ATOMS: atom_id res chain seq x y z
N MET A 1 -51.86 37.66 -55.34
CA MET A 1 -50.47 37.97 -54.90
C MET A 1 -50.06 37.02 -53.77
N LEU A 2 -49.45 35.90 -54.08
CA LEU A 2 -48.98 34.89 -53.10
C LEU A 2 -47.48 35.10 -52.92
N LYS A 3 -47.07 35.44 -51.69
CA LYS A 3 -45.72 35.65 -51.29
C LYS A 3 -45.05 34.26 -51.03
N GLN A 4 -44.06 33.91 -51.82
CA GLN A 4 -43.20 32.75 -51.59
C GLN A 4 -42.39 32.93 -50.30
N VAL A 5 -42.56 31.97 -49.37
CA VAL A 5 -41.71 31.86 -48.18
C VAL A 5 -40.48 31.03 -48.57
N SER A 6 -39.32 31.66 -48.57
CA SER A 6 -38.06 31.04 -48.83
C SER A 6 -37.61 30.13 -47.68
N ASN A 7 -37.27 28.91 -48.02
CA ASN A 7 -36.79 27.87 -47.11
C ASN A 7 -35.37 28.14 -46.68
N PRO A 8 -34.99 28.17 -45.37
CA PRO A 8 -33.63 28.43 -44.94
C PRO A 8 -32.78 27.17 -44.90
N LYS A 9 -31.75 27.18 -45.69
CA LYS A 9 -30.40 26.67 -45.46
C LYS A 9 -30.20 25.26 -44.85
N HIS A 10 -30.13 24.26 -45.71
CA HIS A 10 -29.54 22.93 -45.41
C HIS A 10 -27.99 22.90 -45.50
N GLY A 11 -27.31 24.08 -45.55
CA GLY A 11 -25.86 24.15 -45.81
C GLY A 11 -24.94 23.73 -44.66
N ASN A 12 -25.43 23.74 -43.41
CA ASN A 12 -24.51 23.59 -42.29
C ASN A 12 -24.57 22.23 -41.58
N VAL A 13 -25.56 21.39 -41.83
CA VAL A 13 -25.74 20.10 -41.18
C VAL A 13 -24.57 19.16 -41.51
N GLY A 14 -24.11 19.16 -42.76
CA GLY A 14 -22.92 18.35 -43.18
C GLY A 14 -21.64 18.74 -42.44
N ILE A 15 -21.43 20.04 -42.20
CA ILE A 15 -20.26 20.55 -41.44
C ILE A 15 -20.33 20.10 -39.98
N TYR A 16 -21.48 20.13 -39.35
CA TYR A 16 -21.64 19.68 -37.95
C TYR A 16 -21.46 18.14 -37.82
N ILE A 17 -21.91 17.37 -38.80
CA ILE A 17 -21.70 15.91 -38.83
C ILE A 17 -20.21 15.62 -38.99
N ALA A 18 -19.50 16.33 -39.89
CA ALA A 18 -18.05 16.18 -40.07
C ALA A 18 -17.27 16.54 -38.80
N LEU A 19 -17.61 17.65 -38.13
CA LEU A 19 -16.99 18.06 -36.87
C LEU A 19 -17.24 17.06 -35.76
N LEU A 20 -18.45 16.51 -35.66
CA LEU A 20 -18.78 15.47 -34.69
C LEU A 20 -17.98 14.17 -34.95
N ALA A 21 -17.83 13.76 -36.20
CA ALA A 21 -17.02 12.61 -36.58
C ALA A 21 -15.53 12.80 -36.23
N VAL A 22 -14.98 14.01 -36.46
CA VAL A 22 -13.61 14.35 -36.05
C VAL A 22 -13.46 14.35 -34.53
N ALA A 23 -14.41 14.91 -33.80
CA ALA A 23 -14.39 14.88 -32.33
C ALA A 23 -14.44 13.46 -31.78
N ILE A 24 -15.29 12.59 -32.32
CA ILE A 24 -15.37 11.17 -31.94
C ILE A 24 -14.06 10.46 -32.28
N ALA A 25 -13.47 10.70 -33.45
CA ALA A 25 -12.19 10.12 -33.85
C ALA A 25 -11.04 10.60 -32.92
N CYS A 26 -11.00 11.88 -32.54
CA CYS A 26 -10.06 12.40 -31.56
C CYS A 26 -10.27 11.80 -30.15
N MET A 27 -11.50 11.69 -29.70
CA MET A 27 -11.81 10.98 -28.44
C MET A 27 -11.38 9.52 -28.46
N TYR A 28 -11.62 8.83 -29.58
CA TYR A 28 -11.23 7.42 -29.73
C TYR A 28 -9.71 7.26 -29.75
N THR A 29 -8.97 8.14 -30.43
CA THR A 29 -7.50 8.13 -30.42
C THR A 29 -6.93 8.53 -29.07
N LEU A 30 -7.49 9.53 -28.39
CA LEU A 30 -7.11 9.90 -27.02
C LEU A 30 -7.43 8.79 -26.02
N HIS A 31 -8.57 8.12 -26.18
CA HIS A 31 -8.93 6.97 -25.31
C HIS A 31 -8.01 5.77 -25.54
N ARG A 32 -7.58 5.52 -26.77
CA ARG A 32 -6.55 4.51 -27.09
C ARG A 32 -5.15 4.87 -26.58
N CYS A 33 -4.78 6.16 -26.60
CA CYS A 33 -3.53 6.63 -26.02
C CYS A 33 -3.61 6.71 -24.48
N SER A 34 -4.78 6.98 -23.91
CA SER A 34 -5.00 7.07 -22.46
C SER A 34 -5.30 5.73 -21.80
N ALA A 35 -5.49 4.67 -22.57
CA ALA A 35 -5.32 3.31 -22.08
C ALA A 35 -3.81 3.09 -21.85
N SER A 36 -3.21 3.94 -21.03
CA SER A 36 -1.94 3.70 -20.39
C SER A 36 -2.10 2.36 -19.69
N ARG A 37 -1.58 1.31 -20.32
CA ARG A 37 -1.29 0.06 -19.64
C ARG A 37 -0.62 0.48 -18.33
N PRO A 38 -1.06 -0.04 -17.17
CA PRO A 38 -0.26 0.11 -15.98
C PRO A 38 1.14 -0.29 -16.42
N VAL A 39 2.11 0.57 -16.19
CA VAL A 39 3.52 0.23 -16.36
C VAL A 39 3.79 -0.87 -15.34
N GLN A 40 3.42 -2.08 -15.69
CA GLN A 40 4.12 -3.25 -15.25
C GLN A 40 5.51 -3.03 -15.87
N GLN A 41 6.40 -2.42 -15.11
CA GLN A 41 7.81 -2.59 -15.39
C GLN A 41 7.97 -4.11 -15.55
N PRO A 42 8.39 -4.59 -16.73
CA PRO A 42 8.73 -5.99 -16.84
C PRO A 42 9.78 -6.19 -15.73
N VAL A 43 9.44 -7.01 -14.75
CA VAL A 43 10.46 -7.63 -13.91
C VAL A 43 11.30 -8.35 -14.94
N THR A 44 12.35 -7.69 -15.41
CA THR A 44 13.36 -8.31 -16.26
C THR A 44 13.78 -9.53 -15.46
N ALA A 45 13.42 -10.69 -15.96
CA ALA A 45 13.78 -11.96 -15.40
C ALA A 45 15.30 -12.12 -15.59
N SER A 46 16.05 -11.37 -14.80
CA SER A 46 17.38 -11.76 -14.45
C SER A 46 17.20 -12.95 -13.52
N THR A 47 17.52 -14.12 -14.04
CA THR A 47 17.75 -15.34 -13.29
C THR A 47 18.88 -15.07 -12.29
N HIS A 48 18.59 -14.31 -11.23
CA HIS A 48 19.51 -14.15 -10.13
C HIS A 48 19.38 -15.38 -9.23
N HIS A 49 20.12 -16.39 -9.59
CA HIS A 49 20.66 -17.29 -8.58
C HIS A 49 21.42 -16.42 -7.59
N SER A 50 21.12 -16.57 -6.31
CA SER A 50 21.83 -15.96 -5.17
C SER A 50 23.31 -16.37 -5.15
N GLY A 51 24.09 -15.82 -6.07
CA GLY A 51 25.53 -15.99 -6.19
C GLY A 51 26.27 -14.65 -6.16
N GLY A 52 25.54 -13.54 -6.15
CA GLY A 52 26.08 -12.19 -5.99
C GLY A 52 26.04 -11.75 -4.54
N ASP A 53 27.02 -10.98 -4.14
CA ASP A 53 27.15 -10.40 -2.78
C ASP A 53 26.06 -9.37 -2.46
N THR A 54 25.30 -8.91 -3.47
CA THR A 54 24.26 -7.89 -3.38
C THR A 54 22.89 -8.49 -3.09
N LEU A 55 22.21 -7.96 -2.08
CA LEU A 55 20.84 -8.36 -1.72
C LEU A 55 19.78 -7.51 -2.47
N ASP A 56 18.81 -8.17 -3.06
CA ASP A 56 17.65 -7.53 -3.69
C ASP A 56 16.52 -7.37 -2.67
N ILE A 57 16.24 -6.14 -2.28
CA ILE A 57 15.29 -5.79 -1.24
C ILE A 57 14.05 -5.14 -1.85
N ALA A 58 12.91 -5.83 -1.82
CA ALA A 58 11.63 -5.20 -2.10
C ALA A 58 11.21 -4.35 -0.90
N ILE A 59 10.93 -3.07 -1.12
CA ILE A 59 10.57 -2.14 -0.03
C ILE A 59 9.24 -1.47 -0.31
N ALA A 60 8.29 -1.59 0.62
CA ALA A 60 6.97 -1.03 0.47
C ALA A 60 7.01 0.50 0.54
N TYR A 61 6.44 1.16 -0.49
CA TYR A 61 6.29 2.61 -0.49
C TYR A 61 5.33 3.04 0.62
N SER A 62 5.75 3.99 1.43
CA SER A 62 4.98 4.52 2.55
C SER A 62 5.54 5.86 2.99
N PRO A 63 4.72 6.83 3.37
CA PRO A 63 5.16 8.15 3.83
C PRO A 63 6.15 8.11 5.00
N THR A 64 6.07 7.07 5.83
CA THR A 64 6.88 6.91 7.04
C THR A 64 8.04 5.94 6.86
N PHE A 65 7.88 4.89 6.02
CA PHE A 65 8.83 3.78 5.99
C PHE A 65 9.77 3.77 4.80
N TYR A 66 9.28 4.20 3.63
CA TYR A 66 10.09 4.41 2.44
C TYR A 66 9.43 5.42 1.51
N TYR A 67 10.09 6.53 1.26
CA TYR A 67 9.62 7.57 0.34
C TYR A 67 10.77 8.22 -0.43
N LYS A 68 10.43 8.86 -1.54
CA LYS A 68 11.35 9.71 -2.30
C LYS A 68 10.85 11.16 -2.21
N ARG A 69 11.75 12.08 -1.83
CA ARG A 69 11.51 13.53 -1.83
C ARG A 69 12.61 14.20 -2.63
N GLY A 70 12.28 14.66 -3.84
CA GLY A 70 13.29 15.08 -4.81
C GLY A 70 14.24 13.93 -5.13
N ASP A 71 15.55 14.13 -4.96
CA ASP A 71 16.57 13.10 -5.15
C ASP A 71 16.92 12.33 -3.87
N SER A 72 16.33 12.71 -2.74
CA SER A 72 16.60 12.06 -1.46
C SER A 72 15.61 10.92 -1.20
N LEU A 73 16.16 9.78 -0.77
CA LEU A 73 15.40 8.64 -0.26
C LEU A 73 15.35 8.69 1.25
N GLY A 74 14.17 8.47 1.82
CA GLY A 74 13.93 8.51 3.25
C GLY A 74 13.00 7.42 3.74
N GLY A 75 12.70 7.46 5.04
CA GLY A 75 11.81 6.54 5.72
C GLY A 75 12.53 5.52 6.58
N PHE A 76 11.84 5.08 7.63
CA PHE A 76 12.45 4.28 8.70
C PHE A 76 13.01 2.94 8.21
N HIS A 77 12.26 2.17 7.41
CA HIS A 77 12.74 0.89 6.89
C HIS A 77 13.96 1.08 5.98
N TYR A 78 13.93 2.11 5.13
CA TYR A 78 15.06 2.41 4.25
C TYR A 78 16.32 2.79 5.04
N GLN A 79 16.20 3.68 6.02
CA GLN A 79 17.35 4.11 6.82
C GLN A 79 17.94 2.95 7.64
N LEU A 80 17.07 2.08 8.18
CA LEU A 80 17.48 0.91 8.93
C LEU A 80 18.26 -0.08 8.05
N LEU A 81 17.72 -0.43 6.87
CA LEU A 81 18.37 -1.32 5.91
C LEU A 81 19.65 -0.72 5.33
N ARG A 82 19.66 0.58 5.01
CA ARG A 82 20.87 1.29 4.56
C ARG A 82 21.96 1.25 5.62
N THR A 83 21.61 1.43 6.88
CA THR A 83 22.57 1.35 7.99
C THR A 83 23.15 -0.07 8.12
N ILE A 84 22.30 -1.09 7.98
CA ILE A 84 22.74 -2.50 7.94
C ILE A 84 23.68 -2.72 6.76
N ALA A 85 23.33 -2.27 5.56
CA ALA A 85 24.16 -2.43 4.37
C ALA A 85 25.56 -1.81 4.54
N LEU A 86 25.61 -0.56 5.02
CA LEU A 86 26.86 0.16 5.23
C LEU A 86 27.75 -0.52 6.29
N ARG A 87 27.18 -0.91 7.42
CA ARG A 87 27.96 -1.52 8.53
C ARG A 87 28.37 -2.96 8.28
N SER A 88 27.56 -3.71 7.55
CA SER A 88 27.88 -5.10 7.18
C SER A 88 28.79 -5.20 5.96
N LYS A 89 28.98 -4.10 5.23
CA LYS A 89 29.65 -4.06 3.93
C LYS A 89 28.99 -4.96 2.89
N ARG A 90 27.69 -5.28 3.07
CA ARG A 90 26.93 -6.11 2.14
C ARG A 90 26.00 -5.21 1.33
N PRO A 91 26.23 -5.07 0.01
CA PRO A 91 25.42 -4.20 -0.83
C PRO A 91 23.95 -4.61 -0.83
N MET A 92 23.05 -3.63 -0.86
CA MET A 92 21.60 -3.84 -0.97
C MET A 92 21.05 -2.98 -2.10
N LYS A 93 20.28 -3.59 -3.00
CA LYS A 93 19.55 -2.92 -4.05
C LYS A 93 18.08 -2.83 -3.66
N PHE A 94 17.54 -1.62 -3.64
CA PHE A 94 16.17 -1.37 -3.22
C PHE A 94 15.23 -1.31 -4.41
N HIS A 95 14.15 -2.07 -4.34
CA HIS A 95 13.09 -2.13 -5.33
C HIS A 95 11.79 -1.65 -4.69
N PRO A 96 11.37 -0.39 -4.96
CA PRO A 96 10.10 0.11 -4.44
C PRO A 96 8.93 -0.72 -4.95
N ILE A 97 8.06 -1.12 -4.05
CA ILE A 97 6.85 -1.86 -4.37
C ILE A 97 5.60 -1.12 -3.89
N VAL A 98 4.54 -1.21 -4.68
CA VAL A 98 3.21 -0.73 -4.32
C VAL A 98 2.31 -1.91 -3.94
N THR A 99 2.44 -3.02 -4.66
CA THR A 99 1.59 -4.20 -4.49
C THR A 99 2.30 -5.28 -3.67
N LEU A 100 1.86 -5.43 -2.41
CA LEU A 100 2.45 -6.42 -1.49
C LEU A 100 2.28 -7.86 -1.99
N ALA A 101 1.11 -8.21 -2.52
CA ALA A 101 0.84 -9.56 -3.05
C ALA A 101 1.83 -9.97 -4.15
N SER A 102 2.12 -9.08 -5.10
CA SER A 102 3.09 -9.33 -6.18
C SER A 102 4.51 -9.45 -5.65
N ALA A 103 4.88 -8.65 -4.64
CA ALA A 103 6.19 -8.71 -4.02
C ALA A 103 6.42 -10.03 -3.27
N LEU A 104 5.41 -10.52 -2.55
CA LEU A 104 5.49 -11.82 -1.87
C LEU A 104 5.57 -12.99 -2.86
N GLN A 105 4.86 -12.92 -3.99
CA GLN A 105 5.01 -13.91 -5.06
C GLN A 105 6.41 -13.88 -5.69
N ALA A 106 6.98 -12.68 -5.88
CA ALA A 106 8.33 -12.52 -6.41
C ALA A 106 9.39 -12.99 -5.40
N LEU A 107 9.16 -12.80 -4.10
CA LEU A 107 9.98 -13.34 -3.03
C LEU A 107 10.01 -14.89 -3.07
N ASP A 108 8.85 -15.54 -3.20
CA ASP A 108 8.74 -17.00 -3.32
C ASP A 108 9.52 -17.52 -4.53
N LYS A 109 9.49 -16.79 -5.65
CA LYS A 109 10.23 -17.13 -6.88
C LYS A 109 11.72 -16.82 -6.82
N GLY A 110 12.20 -16.14 -5.75
CA GLY A 110 13.60 -15.80 -5.57
C GLY A 110 14.07 -14.55 -6.31
N TYR A 111 13.15 -13.69 -6.78
CA TYR A 111 13.52 -12.38 -7.35
C TYR A 111 13.92 -11.35 -6.30
N TYR A 112 13.45 -11.54 -5.07
CA TYR A 112 13.86 -10.75 -3.92
C TYR A 112 14.41 -11.65 -2.82
N ASP A 113 15.30 -11.09 -2.03
CA ASP A 113 15.86 -11.73 -0.84
C ASP A 113 15.06 -11.41 0.41
N LEU A 114 14.48 -10.21 0.44
CA LEU A 114 13.68 -9.68 1.56
C LEU A 114 12.55 -8.79 1.03
N VAL A 115 11.39 -8.87 1.67
CA VAL A 115 10.32 -7.87 1.54
C VAL A 115 10.26 -7.05 2.82
N ALA A 116 10.65 -5.79 2.71
CA ALA A 116 10.60 -4.81 3.80
C ALA A 116 9.25 -4.07 3.76
N ALA A 117 8.29 -4.61 4.45
CA ALA A 117 6.96 -4.06 4.66
C ALA A 117 6.54 -4.28 6.10
N GLU A 118 5.50 -3.58 6.55
CA GLU A 118 4.85 -3.89 7.81
C GLU A 118 3.95 -5.11 7.60
N TYR A 119 4.45 -6.25 8.05
CA TYR A 119 3.76 -7.51 7.87
C TYR A 119 3.63 -8.23 9.23
N PRO A 120 2.41 -8.32 9.78
CA PRO A 120 2.19 -8.99 11.05
C PRO A 120 2.39 -10.49 10.90
N VAL A 121 2.97 -11.09 11.93
CA VAL A 121 3.24 -12.53 11.95
C VAL A 121 2.01 -13.27 12.47
N THR A 122 1.39 -14.08 11.60
CA THR A 122 0.27 -14.95 11.94
C THR A 122 0.66 -16.43 11.82
N SER A 123 -0.17 -17.32 12.34
CA SER A 123 0.06 -18.77 12.24
C SER A 123 0.08 -19.24 10.78
N GLU A 124 -0.82 -18.67 9.96
CA GLU A 124 -0.94 -19.03 8.53
C GLU A 124 0.30 -18.60 7.73
N ASN A 125 0.76 -17.36 7.92
CA ASN A 125 1.87 -16.85 7.12
C ASN A 125 3.24 -17.41 7.55
N LYS A 126 3.38 -17.87 8.80
CA LYS A 126 4.56 -18.62 9.28
C LYS A 126 4.76 -19.95 8.57
N ALA A 127 3.71 -20.57 8.07
CA ALA A 127 3.81 -21.81 7.32
C ALA A 127 4.46 -21.59 5.94
N ARG A 128 4.39 -20.38 5.41
CA ARG A 128 4.86 -20.03 4.07
C ARG A 128 6.16 -19.27 4.04
N PHE A 129 6.40 -18.41 5.01
CA PHE A 129 7.53 -17.47 5.02
C PHE A 129 8.37 -17.59 6.30
N LEU A 130 9.62 -17.11 6.22
CA LEU A 130 10.40 -16.75 7.39
C LEU A 130 10.26 -15.27 7.69
N PHE A 131 10.43 -14.91 8.95
CA PHE A 131 10.29 -13.54 9.44
C PHE A 131 11.54 -13.12 10.20
N THR A 132 11.91 -11.86 10.07
CA THR A 132 12.95 -11.29 10.94
C THR A 132 12.47 -11.19 12.38
N ASP A 133 13.38 -10.89 13.31
CA ASP A 133 13.02 -10.34 14.60
C ASP A 133 12.12 -9.10 14.38
N PRO A 134 11.21 -8.78 15.31
CA PRO A 134 10.30 -7.66 15.14
C PRO A 134 11.03 -6.35 14.84
N VAL A 135 10.62 -5.72 13.74
CA VAL A 135 11.11 -4.39 13.37
C VAL A 135 10.39 -3.34 14.20
N MET A 136 9.08 -3.50 14.37
CA MET A 136 8.27 -2.59 15.20
C MET A 136 7.03 -3.28 15.75
N LEU A 137 6.31 -2.58 16.61
CA LEU A 137 4.97 -2.93 17.07
C LEU A 137 3.97 -2.03 16.39
N ASP A 138 2.89 -2.60 15.87
CA ASP A 138 1.77 -1.86 15.32
C ASP A 138 0.47 -2.66 15.46
N LYS A 139 -0.65 -2.03 15.20
CA LYS A 139 -1.97 -2.66 15.12
C LYS A 139 -2.72 -2.19 13.89
N GLN A 140 -3.78 -2.89 13.56
CA GLN A 140 -4.68 -2.54 12.47
C GLN A 140 -5.81 -1.67 13.01
N VAL A 141 -6.13 -0.60 12.30
CA VAL A 141 -7.20 0.33 12.65
C VAL A 141 -8.15 0.53 11.48
N LEU A 142 -9.39 0.84 11.80
CA LEU A 142 -10.38 1.28 10.84
C LEU A 142 -10.13 2.73 10.48
N VAL A 143 -10.16 3.03 9.19
CA VAL A 143 -10.22 4.38 8.65
C VAL A 143 -11.66 4.64 8.22
N GLN A 144 -12.26 5.70 8.74
CA GLN A 144 -13.62 6.12 8.42
C GLN A 144 -13.72 7.65 8.39
N ARG A 145 -14.69 8.18 7.65
CA ARG A 145 -14.97 9.63 7.70
C ARG A 145 -15.71 10.01 8.97
N VAL A 146 -15.41 11.19 9.48
CA VAL A 146 -16.18 11.84 10.51
C VAL A 146 -17.48 12.35 9.87
N LEU A 147 -18.63 12.07 10.49
CA LEU A 147 -19.94 12.52 10.04
C LEU A 147 -20.10 14.04 10.22
N PRO A 148 -21.05 14.69 9.52
CA PRO A 148 -21.32 16.10 9.72
C PRO A 148 -21.67 16.49 11.17
N SER A 149 -22.18 15.53 11.95
CA SER A 149 -22.44 15.68 13.38
C SER A 149 -21.18 15.72 14.25
N GLY A 150 -19.99 15.52 13.68
CA GLY A 150 -18.73 15.35 14.41
C GLY A 150 -18.53 13.96 15.02
N GLN A 151 -19.47 13.04 14.81
CA GLN A 151 -19.40 11.66 15.32
C GLN A 151 -18.85 10.70 14.24
N VAL A 152 -18.56 9.47 14.64
CA VAL A 152 -18.19 8.37 13.74
C VAL A 152 -19.29 7.33 13.69
N ALA A 153 -19.42 6.65 12.55
CA ALA A 153 -20.43 5.59 12.39
C ALA A 153 -20.03 4.32 13.15
N ILE A 154 -18.77 3.93 13.08
CA ILE A 154 -18.23 2.74 13.71
C ILE A 154 -17.45 3.13 14.98
N LYS A 155 -17.95 2.78 16.13
CA LYS A 155 -17.32 3.03 17.44
C LYS A 155 -16.62 1.80 17.99
N SER A 156 -17.13 0.63 17.61
CA SER A 156 -16.61 -0.68 18.02
C SER A 156 -16.53 -1.64 16.84
N GLN A 157 -15.82 -2.75 17.00
CA GLN A 157 -15.75 -3.79 15.98
C GLN A 157 -17.12 -4.40 15.65
N LEU A 158 -18.04 -4.44 16.63
CA LEU A 158 -19.39 -4.97 16.46
C LEU A 158 -20.24 -4.18 15.47
N ASP A 159 -19.98 -2.87 15.37
CA ASP A 159 -20.73 -1.97 14.48
C ASP A 159 -20.41 -2.22 12.98
N LEU A 160 -19.42 -3.08 12.68
CA LEU A 160 -19.05 -3.44 11.31
C LEU A 160 -19.95 -4.51 10.68
N ALA A 161 -20.89 -5.08 11.46
CA ALA A 161 -21.84 -6.07 10.98
C ALA A 161 -22.62 -5.55 9.76
N GLY A 162 -22.64 -6.32 8.66
CA GLY A 162 -23.30 -5.97 7.40
C GLY A 162 -22.54 -4.96 6.51
N ASP A 163 -21.44 -4.38 6.97
CA ASP A 163 -20.68 -3.40 6.21
C ASP A 163 -19.58 -4.03 5.34
N THR A 164 -19.13 -3.27 4.32
CA THR A 164 -17.99 -3.63 3.48
C THR A 164 -16.74 -2.90 3.95
N VAL A 165 -15.68 -3.67 4.21
CA VAL A 165 -14.37 -3.17 4.66
C VAL A 165 -13.32 -3.45 3.61
N TRP A 166 -12.61 -2.41 3.19
CA TRP A 166 -11.55 -2.51 2.20
C TRP A 166 -10.19 -2.76 2.86
N VAL A 167 -9.40 -3.63 2.24
CA VAL A 167 -8.05 -3.99 2.68
C VAL A 167 -7.08 -4.02 1.50
N VAL A 168 -5.78 -3.90 1.78
CA VAL A 168 -4.75 -4.08 0.75
C VAL A 168 -4.65 -5.56 0.39
N SER A 169 -4.66 -5.88 -0.89
CA SER A 169 -4.53 -7.26 -1.38
C SER A 169 -3.19 -7.89 -0.96
N GLY A 170 -3.23 -9.12 -0.47
CA GLY A 170 -2.07 -9.85 0.02
C GLY A 170 -1.64 -9.45 1.44
N SER A 171 -2.33 -8.52 2.08
CA SER A 171 -2.09 -8.21 3.49
C SER A 171 -2.87 -9.17 4.40
N PRO A 172 -2.34 -9.50 5.59
CA PRO A 172 -3.05 -10.30 6.59
C PRO A 172 -4.29 -9.62 7.17
N MET A 173 -4.57 -8.39 6.76
CA MET A 173 -5.77 -7.65 7.18
C MET A 173 -7.05 -8.29 6.68
N ALA A 174 -7.03 -8.92 5.49
CA ALA A 174 -8.16 -9.67 4.96
C ALA A 174 -8.56 -10.82 5.91
N ASP A 175 -7.56 -11.60 6.34
CA ASP A 175 -7.78 -12.73 7.25
C ASP A 175 -8.25 -12.26 8.62
N ARG A 176 -7.72 -11.11 9.10
CA ARG A 176 -8.16 -10.51 10.37
C ARG A 176 -9.61 -10.07 10.32
N VAL A 177 -10.02 -9.36 9.26
CA VAL A 177 -11.42 -8.91 9.10
C VAL A 177 -12.37 -10.09 8.93
N ALA A 178 -11.97 -11.11 8.16
CA ALA A 178 -12.74 -12.36 8.04
C ALA A 178 -12.81 -13.13 9.39
N GLY A 179 -11.74 -13.10 10.18
CA GLY A 179 -11.72 -13.63 11.54
C GLY A 179 -12.69 -12.87 12.44
N LEU A 180 -12.67 -11.55 12.39
CA LEU A 180 -13.57 -10.68 13.15
C LEU A 180 -15.03 -10.95 12.82
N SER A 181 -15.37 -11.12 11.53
CA SER A 181 -16.73 -11.51 11.10
C SER A 181 -17.23 -12.77 11.81
N ARG A 182 -16.36 -13.79 11.94
CA ARG A 182 -16.70 -15.01 12.70
C ARG A 182 -16.80 -14.78 14.22
N GLU A 183 -15.94 -13.93 14.78
CA GLU A 183 -15.92 -13.61 16.21
C GLU A 183 -17.20 -12.89 16.64
N ILE A 184 -17.71 -11.97 15.82
CA ILE A 184 -18.96 -11.22 16.12
C ILE A 184 -20.22 -12.01 15.74
N GLY A 185 -20.10 -13.11 15.00
CA GLY A 185 -21.23 -13.93 14.56
C GLY A 185 -22.08 -13.30 13.46
N ASP A 186 -21.54 -12.32 12.73
CA ASP A 186 -22.23 -11.62 11.66
C ASP A 186 -21.27 -11.39 10.45
N THR A 187 -21.84 -11.04 9.30
CA THR A 187 -21.08 -10.89 8.06
C THR A 187 -20.43 -9.52 7.97
N ILE A 188 -19.09 -9.50 7.76
CA ILE A 188 -18.35 -8.33 7.28
C ILE A 188 -17.85 -8.67 5.89
N VAL A 189 -18.23 -7.87 4.88
CA VAL A 189 -17.77 -8.08 3.51
C VAL A 189 -16.36 -7.55 3.35
N VAL A 190 -15.40 -8.41 2.99
CA VAL A 190 -14.00 -8.02 2.75
C VAL A 190 -13.80 -7.72 1.27
N ALA A 191 -13.50 -6.47 0.96
CA ALA A 191 -13.08 -6.04 -0.38
C ALA A 191 -11.57 -5.80 -0.41
N SER A 192 -10.89 -6.27 -1.46
CA SER A 192 -9.43 -6.14 -1.57
C SER A 192 -9.03 -5.22 -2.71
N ASP A 193 -8.21 -4.21 -2.42
CA ASP A 193 -7.58 -3.38 -3.43
C ASP A 193 -6.32 -4.08 -3.96
N LYS A 194 -6.29 -4.30 -5.30
CA LYS A 194 -5.20 -5.03 -5.97
C LYS A 194 -4.13 -4.10 -6.56
N GLN A 195 -4.41 -2.80 -6.65
CA GLN A 195 -3.56 -1.85 -7.36
C GLN A 195 -2.78 -0.95 -6.41
N TYR A 196 -3.35 -0.66 -5.25
CA TYR A 196 -2.87 0.40 -4.37
C TYR A 196 -2.45 -0.12 -3.01
N GLY A 197 -1.54 0.62 -2.38
CA GLY A 197 -1.09 0.40 -1.02
C GLY A 197 -2.01 1.05 0.03
N PRO A 198 -1.61 0.99 1.30
CA PRO A 198 -2.44 1.47 2.41
C PRO A 198 -2.69 2.98 2.38
N GLU A 199 -1.75 3.77 1.83
CA GLU A 199 -1.90 5.21 1.70
C GLU A 199 -3.04 5.59 0.75
N GLN A 200 -3.04 5.02 -0.46
CA GLN A 200 -4.08 5.28 -1.44
C GLN A 200 -5.43 4.76 -0.96
N LEU A 201 -5.44 3.64 -0.26
CA LEU A 201 -6.66 3.09 0.34
C LEU A 201 -7.23 4.04 1.41
N PHE A 202 -6.36 4.63 2.24
CA PHE A 202 -6.75 5.69 3.17
C PHE A 202 -7.36 6.90 2.44
N LEU A 203 -6.73 7.37 1.36
CA LEU A 203 -7.20 8.51 0.57
C LEU A 203 -8.56 8.24 -0.11
N LYS A 204 -8.85 7.01 -0.51
CA LYS A 204 -10.17 6.59 -1.01
C LYS A 204 -11.26 6.75 0.05
N VAL A 205 -10.95 6.54 1.34
CA VAL A 205 -11.89 6.85 2.42
C VAL A 205 -12.08 8.36 2.56
N VAL A 206 -11.00 9.13 2.50
CA VAL A 206 -11.06 10.61 2.56
C VAL A 206 -11.94 11.19 1.45
N SER A 207 -11.75 10.70 0.21
CA SER A 207 -12.53 11.15 -0.96
C SER A 207 -13.98 10.67 -0.95
N GLY A 208 -14.30 9.64 -0.17
CA GLY A 208 -15.61 9.04 -0.13
C GLY A 208 -15.86 7.94 -1.16
N GLU A 209 -14.82 7.54 -1.91
CA GLU A 209 -14.89 6.42 -2.86
C GLU A 209 -15.18 5.10 -2.14
N VAL A 210 -14.60 4.92 -0.96
CA VAL A 210 -14.91 3.79 -0.07
C VAL A 210 -15.36 4.30 1.30
N LYS A 211 -16.20 3.52 1.98
CA LYS A 211 -16.75 3.89 3.29
C LYS A 211 -15.78 3.60 4.41
N TYR A 212 -15.20 2.40 4.40
CA TYR A 212 -14.31 1.88 5.43
C TYR A 212 -13.09 1.20 4.82
N ALA A 213 -11.93 1.41 5.44
CA ALA A 213 -10.71 0.69 5.12
C ALA A 213 -9.97 0.27 6.39
N VAL A 214 -9.21 -0.81 6.31
CA VAL A 214 -8.31 -1.24 7.39
C VAL A 214 -6.87 -1.11 6.93
N VAL A 215 -6.10 -0.36 7.71
CA VAL A 215 -4.66 -0.14 7.49
C VAL A 215 -3.91 -0.17 8.82
N ASN A 216 -2.59 -0.20 8.77
CA ASN A 216 -1.76 -0.10 9.98
C ASN A 216 -1.90 1.27 10.65
N GLU A 217 -1.96 1.30 11.99
CA GLU A 217 -2.19 2.51 12.78
C GLU A 217 -1.11 3.57 12.55
N SER A 218 0.16 3.17 12.44
CA SER A 218 1.28 4.07 12.17
C SER A 218 1.07 4.87 10.89
N ILE A 219 0.69 4.20 9.79
CA ILE A 219 0.38 4.83 8.49
C ILE A 219 -0.88 5.69 8.61
N ALA A 220 -1.95 5.14 9.22
CA ALA A 220 -3.21 5.84 9.37
C ALA A 220 -3.06 7.15 10.14
N ARG A 221 -2.35 7.13 11.28
CA ARG A 221 -2.13 8.31 12.11
C ARG A 221 -1.27 9.36 11.42
N ASP A 222 -0.26 8.93 10.66
CA ASP A 222 0.60 9.86 9.94
C ASP A 222 -0.18 10.64 8.87
N ILE A 223 -0.96 9.94 8.04
CA ILE A 223 -1.76 10.57 7.00
C ILE A 223 -2.90 11.42 7.61
N ALA A 224 -3.54 10.93 8.67
CA ALA A 224 -4.66 11.61 9.34
C ALA A 224 -4.30 13.01 9.86
N ARG A 225 -3.01 13.29 10.14
CA ARG A 225 -2.56 14.64 10.53
C ARG A 225 -2.94 15.71 9.52
N ASN A 226 -2.96 15.36 8.23
CA ASN A 226 -3.33 16.26 7.14
C ASN A 226 -4.86 16.37 6.93
N TYR A 227 -5.64 15.53 7.62
CA TYR A 227 -7.09 15.43 7.45
C TYR A 227 -7.84 15.55 8.78
N ARG A 228 -7.30 16.37 9.70
CA ARG A 228 -7.89 16.57 11.04
C ARG A 228 -9.36 16.93 10.97
N GLY A 229 -10.18 16.26 11.75
CA GLY A 229 -11.63 16.46 11.79
C GLY A 229 -12.41 15.89 10.60
N LYS A 230 -11.73 15.34 9.57
CA LYS A 230 -12.37 14.73 8.40
C LYS A 230 -12.42 13.22 8.48
N VAL A 231 -11.42 12.61 9.11
CA VAL A 231 -11.29 11.15 9.26
C VAL A 231 -11.02 10.79 10.72
N ASP A 232 -11.46 9.60 11.06
CA ASP A 232 -11.17 8.93 12.33
C ASP A 232 -10.39 7.64 12.07
N VAL A 233 -9.45 7.35 12.96
CA VAL A 233 -8.59 6.16 12.95
C VAL A 233 -8.50 5.55 14.37
N GLY A 234 -9.50 5.81 15.19
CA GLY A 234 -9.53 5.40 16.60
C GLY A 234 -9.94 3.95 16.83
N THR A 235 -10.78 3.39 15.93
CA THR A 235 -11.33 2.04 16.12
C THR A 235 -10.30 0.99 15.77
N ALA A 236 -9.81 0.25 16.78
CA ALA A 236 -8.86 -0.85 16.59
C ALA A 236 -9.55 -2.10 16.01
N ILE A 237 -8.95 -2.69 14.98
CA ILE A 237 -9.41 -3.95 14.34
C ILE A 237 -8.59 -5.15 14.82
N SER A 238 -7.34 -4.94 15.24
CA SER A 238 -6.51 -5.97 15.84
C SER A 238 -5.89 -5.51 17.16
N PHE A 239 -5.39 -6.47 17.91
CA PHE A 239 -4.41 -6.19 18.97
C PHE A 239 -3.10 -5.71 18.36
N THR A 240 -2.25 -5.11 19.19
CA THR A 240 -0.87 -4.77 18.81
C THR A 240 -0.09 -6.03 18.51
N GLN A 241 0.56 -6.04 17.36
CA GLN A 241 1.28 -7.19 16.80
C GLN A 241 2.70 -6.80 16.42
N PHE A 242 3.58 -7.78 16.42
CA PHE A 242 4.93 -7.62 15.86
C PHE A 242 4.85 -7.48 14.36
N GLN A 243 5.44 -6.40 13.84
CA GLN A 243 5.64 -6.18 12.41
C GLN A 243 7.06 -6.60 12.04
N CYS A 244 7.19 -7.49 11.07
CA CYS A 244 8.45 -8.10 10.69
C CYS A 244 8.68 -7.94 9.18
N TRP A 245 9.95 -8.00 8.76
CA TRP A 245 10.27 -8.18 7.35
C TRP A 245 10.14 -9.65 6.98
N VAL A 246 9.79 -9.90 5.72
CA VAL A 246 9.48 -11.23 5.20
C VAL A 246 10.64 -11.76 4.36
N LEU A 247 11.00 -13.02 4.60
CA LEU A 247 12.02 -13.75 3.84
C LEU A 247 11.41 -15.03 3.26
N ARG A 248 12.01 -15.51 2.18
CA ARG A 248 11.64 -16.80 1.59
C ARG A 248 11.86 -17.94 2.58
N ALA A 249 10.94 -18.91 2.59
CA ALA A 249 11.09 -20.14 3.36
C ALA A 249 12.45 -20.81 3.07
N GLY A 250 13.09 -21.34 4.12
CA GLY A 250 14.39 -22.00 4.02
C GLY A 250 15.62 -21.08 4.10
N ASN A 251 15.51 -19.77 3.91
CA ASN A 251 16.66 -18.85 3.95
C ASN A 251 17.05 -18.43 5.38
N ARG A 252 17.35 -19.42 6.23
CA ARG A 252 17.68 -19.23 7.65
C ARG A 252 18.96 -18.41 7.86
N ASN A 253 19.94 -18.52 6.96
CA ASN A 253 21.18 -17.76 7.05
C ASN A 253 20.93 -16.26 6.91
N LEU A 254 20.08 -15.87 5.96
CA LEU A 254 19.72 -14.48 5.76
C LEU A 254 18.84 -13.96 6.90
N GLN A 255 17.94 -14.78 7.43
CA GLN A 255 17.17 -14.47 8.63
C GLN A 255 18.10 -14.18 9.82
N ALA A 256 19.08 -15.07 10.07
CA ALA A 256 20.06 -14.89 11.14
C ALA A 256 20.90 -13.62 10.96
N PHE A 257 21.29 -13.32 9.70
CA PHE A 257 22.00 -12.08 9.35
C PHE A 257 21.20 -10.85 9.75
N PHE A 258 19.95 -10.69 9.27
CA PHE A 258 19.13 -9.53 9.60
C PHE A 258 18.83 -9.45 11.09
N ASN A 259 18.50 -10.57 11.74
CA ASN A 259 18.23 -10.60 13.17
C ASN A 259 19.43 -10.15 14.01
N SER A 260 20.65 -10.59 13.64
CA SER A 260 21.86 -10.17 14.34
C SER A 260 22.06 -8.64 14.27
N TRP A 261 21.80 -8.04 13.09
CA TRP A 261 21.92 -6.60 12.91
C TRP A 261 20.82 -5.81 13.60
N LEU A 262 19.57 -6.29 13.54
CA LEU A 262 18.46 -5.67 14.26
C LEU A 262 18.72 -5.59 15.77
N ARG A 263 19.22 -6.70 16.35
CA ARG A 263 19.61 -6.73 17.79
C ARG A 263 20.74 -5.78 18.10
N ARG A 264 21.79 -5.72 17.27
CA ARG A 264 22.92 -4.78 17.45
C ARG A 264 22.46 -3.34 17.40
N LEU A 265 21.61 -2.96 16.43
CA LEU A 265 21.12 -1.61 16.27
C LEU A 265 20.20 -1.21 17.44
N LYS A 266 19.39 -2.14 17.97
CA LYS A 266 18.59 -1.91 19.18
C LYS A 266 19.47 -1.75 20.41
N ALA A 267 20.48 -2.60 20.58
CA ALA A 267 21.39 -2.53 21.73
C ALA A 267 22.26 -1.27 21.74
N SER A 268 22.63 -0.73 20.57
CA SER A 268 23.43 0.51 20.46
C SER A 268 22.59 1.80 20.55
N GLY A 269 21.26 1.72 20.61
CA GLY A 269 20.38 2.88 20.54
C GLY A 269 20.26 3.53 19.15
N ASP A 270 20.94 2.97 18.14
CA ASP A 270 20.84 3.47 16.76
C ASP A 270 19.44 3.29 16.20
N TYR A 271 18.79 2.18 16.56
CA TYR A 271 17.41 1.91 16.16
C TYR A 271 16.46 3.06 16.59
N ASP A 272 16.53 3.49 17.83
CA ASP A 272 15.66 4.55 18.36
C ASP A 272 15.98 5.90 17.73
N ARG A 273 17.27 6.21 17.49
CA ARG A 273 17.67 7.41 16.75
C ARG A 273 17.14 7.44 15.33
N LEU A 274 17.28 6.34 14.60
CA LEU A 274 16.74 6.21 13.24
C LEU A 274 15.22 6.34 13.22
N ARG A 275 14.53 5.75 14.19
CA ARG A 275 13.07 5.84 14.30
C ARG A 275 12.62 7.29 14.56
N ALA A 276 13.28 7.99 15.48
CA ALA A 276 12.96 9.37 15.77
C ALA A 276 13.21 10.32 14.59
N SER A 277 14.32 10.12 13.85
CA SER A 277 14.68 10.94 12.68
C SER A 277 13.84 10.65 11.44
N SER A 278 13.17 9.51 11.38
CA SER A 278 12.35 9.10 10.23
C SER A 278 10.89 9.52 10.35
N SER A 279 10.47 10.01 11.52
CA SER A 279 9.15 10.64 11.64
C SER A 279 9.13 11.89 10.76
N PRO A 280 8.12 12.06 9.87
CA PRO A 280 8.00 13.32 9.16
C PRO A 280 7.97 14.45 10.16
N ALA A 281 8.83 15.44 9.98
CA ALA A 281 8.79 16.64 10.80
C ALA A 281 7.38 17.23 10.74
N ALA A 282 6.82 17.52 11.92
CA ALA A 282 5.51 18.10 12.09
C ALA A 282 5.40 19.48 11.38
#